data_f090c21b1b08df0b3def9743583b3d70
#
_entry.id   f090c21b1b08df0b3def9743583b3d70
#
_cell.length_a   1.000
_cell.length_b   1.000
_cell.length_c   1.000
_cell.angle_alpha   90.00
_cell.angle_beta   90.00
_cell.angle_gamma   90.00
#
_symmetry.space_group_name_H-M   'P 1'
#
loop_
_entity.id
_entity.type
_entity.pdbx_description
1 polymer ?
#
loop_
_entity_poly.entity_id
_entity_poly.type
_entity_poly.pdbx_seq_one_letter_code
_entity_poly.pdbx_strand_id
1 'polypeptide(L)'
;EMLKRLVALVLVVFSLSLQGCVSGVGGLKSYADSTDGYRFLYPNGWSEVKVANGPDVVFHDIIKPTENVSVVINPTQGQKTLADLGTPSEVGYKLGKSAIAPPDSGRTAELISAEARELGDQTYYLLEYLVKLPENQERHNIASAIVYRGKLYTFNASTSEARWGKMKDLLTTAAKSFSIDG
;
A
#
# COMPACT_ATOMS: atom_id res chain seq x y z
N GLU A 1 -8.99 -47.29 31.90
CA GLU A 1 -9.45 -45.90 32.11
C GLU A 1 -8.30 -44.88 32.07
N MET A 2 -7.13 -45.15 32.65
CA MET A 2 -5.94 -44.28 32.57
C MET A 2 -5.46 -44.09 31.14
N LEU A 3 -5.42 -45.14 30.30
CA LEU A 3 -4.98 -45.07 28.91
C LEU A 3 -5.92 -44.18 28.06
N LYS A 4 -7.25 -44.25 28.31
CA LYS A 4 -8.23 -43.40 27.62
C LYS A 4 -8.06 -41.92 28.00
N ARG A 5 -7.73 -41.62 29.25
CA ARG A 5 -7.46 -40.26 29.72
C ARG A 5 -6.14 -39.71 29.16
N LEU A 6 -5.13 -40.56 29.03
CA LEU A 6 -3.85 -40.18 28.44
C LEU A 6 -3.99 -39.88 26.93
N VAL A 7 -4.73 -40.72 26.21
CA VAL A 7 -5.02 -40.50 24.77
C VAL A 7 -5.82 -39.23 24.56
N ALA A 8 -6.81 -38.93 25.41
CA ALA A 8 -7.57 -37.69 25.34
C ALA A 8 -6.70 -36.45 25.61
N LEU A 9 -5.76 -36.54 26.55
CA LEU A 9 -4.84 -35.45 26.89
C LEU A 9 -3.85 -35.19 25.76
N VAL A 10 -3.32 -36.26 25.13
CA VAL A 10 -2.43 -36.15 23.97
C VAL A 10 -3.15 -35.56 22.75
N LEU A 11 -4.43 -35.95 22.53
CA LEU A 11 -5.24 -35.36 21.44
C LEU A 11 -5.55 -33.88 21.68
N VAL A 12 -5.79 -33.46 22.93
CA VAL A 12 -6.01 -32.04 23.25
C VAL A 12 -4.73 -31.22 23.07
N VAL A 13 -3.57 -31.76 23.47
CA VAL A 13 -2.28 -31.09 23.28
C VAL A 13 -1.93 -31.00 21.80
N PHE A 14 -2.27 -32.04 21.01
CA PHE A 14 -2.04 -32.02 19.55
C PHE A 14 -2.96 -31.05 18.79
N SER A 15 -4.20 -30.85 19.28
CA SER A 15 -5.11 -29.86 18.71
C SER A 15 -4.75 -28.40 19.05
N LEU A 16 -4.05 -28.19 20.17
CA LEU A 16 -3.54 -26.86 20.55
C LEU A 16 -2.26 -26.46 19.79
N SER A 17 -1.51 -27.44 19.25
CA SER A 17 -0.31 -27.16 18.45
C SER A 17 -0.60 -26.89 16.98
N LEU A 18 -1.87 -27.00 16.53
CA LEU A 18 -2.32 -26.65 15.18
C LEU A 18 -2.80 -25.21 15.05
N GLN A 19 -2.67 -24.40 16.09
CA GLN A 19 -2.71 -22.94 15.95
C GLN A 19 -1.36 -22.45 15.43
N GLY A 20 -0.94 -23.01 14.31
CA GLY A 20 0.12 -22.43 13.50
C GLY A 20 -0.29 -21.01 13.14
N CYS A 21 0.57 -20.08 13.47
CA CYS A 21 0.44 -18.69 13.08
C CYS A 21 -0.01 -18.58 11.63
N VAL A 22 -1.28 -18.26 11.40
CA VAL A 22 -1.70 -17.70 10.12
C VAL A 22 -1.14 -16.28 10.11
N SER A 23 0.15 -16.16 9.94
CA SER A 23 0.83 -14.89 9.76
C SER A 23 0.61 -14.48 8.31
N GLY A 24 -0.34 -13.58 8.10
CA GLY A 24 -0.48 -12.87 6.85
C GLY A 24 -1.82 -13.13 6.15
N VAL A 25 -2.32 -12.08 5.54
CA VAL A 25 -3.34 -12.15 4.50
C VAL A 25 -2.74 -12.94 3.34
N GLY A 26 -3.39 -13.99 2.84
CA GLY A 26 -2.87 -14.86 1.79
C GLY A 26 -2.33 -14.09 0.59
N GLY A 27 -1.09 -14.39 0.19
CA GLY A 27 -0.40 -13.75 -0.93
C GLY A 27 0.32 -12.44 -0.60
N LEU A 28 0.32 -11.97 0.67
CA LEU A 28 0.96 -10.73 1.10
C LEU A 28 2.01 -10.97 2.18
N LYS A 29 3.09 -10.18 2.15
CA LYS A 29 4.12 -10.07 3.18
C LYS A 29 4.09 -8.70 3.82
N SER A 30 4.61 -8.59 5.04
CA SER A 30 4.70 -7.33 5.79
C SER A 30 6.07 -6.69 5.65
N TYR A 31 6.08 -5.37 5.47
CA TYR A 31 7.24 -4.51 5.59
C TYR A 31 6.98 -3.43 6.65
N ALA A 32 7.99 -3.14 7.45
CA ALA A 32 7.95 -2.07 8.43
C ALA A 32 9.24 -1.27 8.37
N ASP A 33 9.10 0.06 8.30
CA ASP A 33 10.22 0.99 8.40
C ASP A 33 10.20 1.64 9.78
N SER A 34 11.16 1.27 10.63
CA SER A 34 11.27 1.80 11.99
C SER A 34 11.90 3.19 12.04
N THR A 35 12.57 3.62 10.99
CA THR A 35 13.19 4.95 10.90
C THR A 35 12.15 6.01 10.60
N ASP A 36 11.31 5.77 9.61
CA ASP A 36 10.25 6.69 9.18
C ASP A 36 8.88 6.37 9.76
N GLY A 37 8.75 5.25 10.48
CA GLY A 37 7.59 4.92 11.30
C GLY A 37 6.35 4.56 10.50
N TYR A 38 6.47 3.72 9.47
CA TYR A 38 5.33 3.23 8.70
C TYR A 38 5.44 1.72 8.40
N ARG A 39 4.33 1.12 8.03
CA ARG A 39 4.24 -0.28 7.63
C ARG A 39 3.21 -0.49 6.54
N PHE A 40 3.36 -1.54 5.77
CA PHE A 40 2.40 -1.97 4.77
C PHE A 40 2.57 -3.45 4.41
N LEU A 41 1.57 -3.99 3.74
CA LEU A 41 1.64 -5.30 3.11
C LEU A 41 1.98 -5.14 1.62
N TYR A 42 2.76 -6.06 1.09
CA TYR A 42 3.13 -6.10 -0.33
C TYR A 42 3.01 -7.53 -0.86
N PRO A 43 2.83 -7.72 -2.17
CA PRO A 43 2.64 -9.05 -2.76
C PRO A 43 3.84 -9.98 -2.49
N ASN A 44 3.53 -11.21 -2.14
CA ASN A 44 4.53 -12.24 -1.92
C ASN A 44 5.39 -12.45 -3.17
N GLY A 45 6.70 -12.64 -3.01
CA GLY A 45 7.64 -12.83 -4.11
C GLY A 45 8.16 -11.54 -4.75
N TRP A 46 7.64 -10.36 -4.37
CA TRP A 46 8.20 -9.08 -4.80
C TRP A 46 9.48 -8.76 -4.02
N SER A 47 10.40 -8.08 -4.67
CA SER A 47 11.72 -7.75 -4.10
C SER A 47 11.90 -6.25 -3.92
N GLU A 48 12.56 -5.89 -2.82
CA GLU A 48 12.97 -4.50 -2.57
C GLU A 48 14.03 -4.07 -3.57
N VAL A 49 13.88 -2.84 -4.07
CA VAL A 49 14.84 -2.19 -4.98
C VAL A 49 15.40 -0.96 -4.31
N LYS A 50 16.71 -0.80 -4.35
CA LYS A 50 17.38 0.42 -3.89
C LYS A 50 17.25 1.48 -4.98
N VAL A 51 16.64 2.62 -4.64
CA VAL A 51 16.50 3.76 -5.53
C VAL A 51 17.24 4.96 -4.92
N ALA A 52 18.15 5.54 -5.68
CA ALA A 52 18.80 6.78 -5.28
C ALA A 52 17.94 7.97 -5.72
N ASN A 53 17.68 8.92 -4.82
CA ASN A 53 16.93 10.16 -5.10
C ASN A 53 15.51 9.92 -5.62
N GLY A 54 14.62 9.46 -4.77
CA GLY A 54 13.23 9.20 -5.15
C GLY A 54 12.41 8.64 -4.01
N PRO A 55 11.62 7.58 -4.26
CA PRO A 55 10.87 6.91 -3.23
C PRO A 55 11.74 6.43 -2.07
N ASP A 56 11.18 6.47 -0.88
CA ASP A 56 11.81 5.95 0.33
C ASP A 56 12.02 4.43 0.24
N VAL A 57 11.05 3.72 -0.29
CA VAL A 57 11.12 2.29 -0.56
C VAL A 57 10.34 1.95 -1.83
N VAL A 58 10.84 0.94 -2.56
CA VAL A 58 10.16 0.35 -3.71
C VAL A 58 10.27 -1.17 -3.62
N PHE A 59 9.14 -1.86 -3.81
CA PHE A 59 9.10 -3.30 -4.08
C PHE A 59 8.49 -3.53 -5.45
N HIS A 60 9.06 -4.45 -6.22
CA HIS A 60 8.53 -4.80 -7.53
C HIS A 60 8.52 -6.31 -7.78
N ASP A 61 7.63 -6.73 -8.67
CA ASP A 61 7.61 -8.11 -9.16
C ASP A 61 8.89 -8.38 -9.95
N ILE A 62 9.53 -9.52 -9.68
CA ILE A 62 10.78 -9.91 -10.34
C ILE A 62 10.56 -10.19 -11.83
N ILE A 63 9.41 -10.76 -12.18
CA ILE A 63 9.08 -11.15 -13.56
C ILE A 63 8.48 -9.95 -14.32
N LYS A 64 7.71 -9.12 -13.65
CA LYS A 64 7.04 -7.93 -14.21
C LYS A 64 7.45 -6.68 -13.43
N PRO A 65 8.67 -6.15 -13.64
CA PRO A 65 9.20 -5.05 -12.81
C PRO A 65 8.37 -3.76 -12.86
N THR A 66 7.46 -3.63 -13.82
CA THR A 66 6.51 -2.52 -13.91
C THR A 66 5.37 -2.62 -12.89
N GLU A 67 5.12 -3.82 -12.33
CA GLU A 67 4.23 -3.98 -11.18
C GLU A 67 5.02 -3.66 -9.91
N ASN A 68 4.58 -2.65 -9.17
CA ASN A 68 5.34 -2.17 -8.02
C ASN A 68 4.46 -1.53 -6.94
N VAL A 69 5.01 -1.47 -5.74
CA VAL A 69 4.56 -0.60 -4.66
C VAL A 69 5.71 0.29 -4.23
N SER A 70 5.39 1.50 -3.82
CA SER A 70 6.38 2.46 -3.35
C SER A 70 5.81 3.35 -2.25
N VAL A 71 6.69 3.91 -1.43
CA VAL A 71 6.36 4.96 -0.47
C VAL A 71 7.21 6.18 -0.77
N VAL A 72 6.57 7.33 -0.85
CA VAL A 72 7.22 8.63 -1.01
C VAL A 72 6.87 9.49 0.21
N ILE A 73 7.88 10.16 0.75
CA ILE A 73 7.74 11.04 1.91
C ILE A 73 8.20 12.44 1.53
N ASN A 74 7.29 13.41 1.63
CA ASN A 74 7.59 14.80 1.32
C ASN A 74 7.22 15.70 2.50
N PRO A 75 8.01 16.74 2.80
CA PRO A 75 7.61 17.71 3.80
C PRO A 75 6.35 18.46 3.35
N THR A 76 5.49 18.80 4.30
CA THR A 76 4.39 19.74 4.04
C THR A 76 4.85 21.18 4.23
N GLN A 77 4.08 22.14 3.71
CA GLN A 77 4.34 23.57 3.88
C GLN A 77 3.56 24.14 5.07
N GLY A 78 3.66 23.47 6.24
CA GLY A 78 2.95 23.87 7.45
C GLY A 78 1.61 23.18 7.66
N GLN A 79 1.13 22.38 6.70
CA GLN A 79 -0.09 21.59 6.86
C GLN A 79 0.15 20.46 7.87
N LYS A 80 -0.79 20.27 8.79
CA LYS A 80 -0.72 19.29 9.87
C LYS A 80 -1.58 18.06 9.61
N THR A 81 -2.61 18.20 8.76
CA THR A 81 -3.57 17.14 8.43
C THR A 81 -3.82 17.10 6.92
N LEU A 82 -4.38 16.00 6.43
CA LEU A 82 -4.85 15.92 5.05
C LEU A 82 -5.94 16.95 4.74
N ALA A 83 -6.83 17.22 5.70
CA ALA A 83 -7.88 18.23 5.54
C ALA A 83 -7.32 19.62 5.27
N ASP A 84 -6.14 19.96 5.82
CA ASP A 84 -5.45 21.21 5.53
C ASP A 84 -4.98 21.29 4.08
N LEU A 85 -4.72 20.14 3.44
CA LEU A 85 -4.36 20.06 2.02
C LEU A 85 -5.57 20.11 1.10
N GLY A 86 -6.74 19.69 1.57
CA GLY A 86 -7.99 19.67 0.83
C GLY A 86 -8.85 18.45 1.09
N THR A 87 -9.95 18.35 0.37
CA THR A 87 -10.81 17.17 0.34
C THR A 87 -10.10 15.98 -0.33
N PRO A 88 -10.59 14.73 -0.17
CA PRO A 88 -10.02 13.60 -0.89
C PRO A 88 -9.89 13.82 -2.39
N SER A 89 -10.90 14.36 -3.04
CA SER A 89 -10.86 14.66 -4.48
C SER A 89 -9.84 15.74 -4.84
N GLU A 90 -9.74 16.82 -4.04
CA GLU A 90 -8.76 17.88 -4.27
C GLU A 90 -7.32 17.38 -4.09
N VAL A 91 -7.06 16.62 -3.03
CA VAL A 91 -5.74 16.02 -2.79
C VAL A 91 -5.42 14.98 -3.87
N GLY A 92 -6.39 14.14 -4.23
CA GLY A 92 -6.23 13.18 -5.31
C GLY A 92 -5.87 13.83 -6.63
N TYR A 93 -6.53 14.92 -6.98
CA TYR A 93 -6.23 15.68 -8.20
C TYR A 93 -4.82 16.29 -8.17
N LYS A 94 -4.43 16.89 -7.06
CA LYS A 94 -3.08 17.47 -6.89
C LYS A 94 -1.98 16.40 -6.98
N LEU A 95 -2.16 15.27 -6.29
CA LEU A 95 -1.21 14.16 -6.33
C LEU A 95 -1.13 13.52 -7.73
N GLY A 96 -2.25 13.44 -8.43
CA GLY A 96 -2.27 12.97 -9.82
C GLY A 96 -1.34 13.78 -10.71
N LYS A 97 -1.28 15.10 -10.52
CA LYS A 97 -0.44 16.03 -11.31
C LYS A 97 0.99 16.16 -10.80
N SER A 98 1.25 15.91 -9.52
CA SER A 98 2.58 16.12 -8.95
C SER A 98 3.39 14.84 -8.75
N ALA A 99 2.74 13.73 -8.44
CA ALA A 99 3.39 12.48 -8.09
C ALA A 99 3.11 11.34 -9.09
N ILE A 100 1.86 11.18 -9.51
CA ILE A 100 1.45 10.06 -10.38
C ILE A 100 1.82 10.34 -11.85
N ALA A 101 1.51 11.53 -12.34
CA ALA A 101 1.81 12.00 -13.69
C ALA A 101 2.39 13.41 -13.63
N PRO A 102 3.64 13.55 -13.14
CA PRO A 102 4.26 14.86 -13.03
C PRO A 102 4.46 15.51 -14.41
N PRO A 103 4.61 16.85 -14.45
CA PRO A 103 4.92 17.57 -15.69
C PRO A 103 6.14 16.94 -16.38
N ASP A 104 6.14 16.92 -17.70
CA ASP A 104 7.20 16.36 -18.55
C ASP A 104 7.42 14.83 -18.42
N SER A 105 6.58 14.12 -17.69
CA SER A 105 6.62 12.65 -17.63
C SER A 105 6.04 11.98 -18.89
N GLY A 106 5.33 12.72 -19.73
CA GLY A 106 4.57 12.17 -20.85
C GLY A 106 3.32 11.39 -20.43
N ARG A 107 2.97 11.43 -19.13
CA ARG A 107 1.83 10.74 -18.56
C ARG A 107 0.68 11.68 -18.26
N THR A 108 -0.54 11.13 -18.24
CA THR A 108 -1.72 11.81 -17.71
C THR A 108 -2.41 10.88 -16.70
N ALA A 109 -2.85 11.44 -15.59
CA ALA A 109 -3.58 10.69 -14.55
C ALA A 109 -5.02 11.18 -14.49
N GLU A 110 -5.95 10.23 -14.52
CA GLU A 110 -7.37 10.45 -14.28
C GLU A 110 -7.73 9.88 -12.92
N LEU A 111 -8.24 10.72 -12.03
CA LEU A 111 -8.73 10.30 -10.72
C LEU A 111 -10.06 9.59 -10.89
N ILE A 112 -10.09 8.28 -10.59
CA ILE A 112 -11.28 7.44 -10.70
C ILE A 112 -12.11 7.51 -9.42
N SER A 113 -11.45 7.44 -8.26
CA SER A 113 -12.12 7.54 -6.96
C SER A 113 -11.19 8.15 -5.91
N ALA A 114 -11.80 8.80 -4.92
CA ALA A 114 -11.12 9.39 -3.79
C ALA A 114 -12.03 9.31 -2.57
N GLU A 115 -11.55 8.70 -1.51
CA GLU A 115 -12.31 8.55 -0.27
C GLU A 115 -11.42 8.69 0.96
N ALA A 116 -12.01 9.16 2.05
CA ALA A 116 -11.35 9.18 3.35
C ALA A 116 -11.55 7.85 4.07
N ARG A 117 -10.50 7.36 4.73
CA ARG A 117 -10.52 6.18 5.59
C ARG A 117 -10.03 6.55 6.98
N GLU A 118 -10.78 6.14 7.99
CA GLU A 118 -10.34 6.24 9.37
C GLU A 118 -9.68 4.93 9.81
N LEU A 119 -8.52 5.04 10.44
CA LEU A 119 -7.83 3.92 11.07
C LEU A 119 -7.32 4.39 12.43
N GLY A 120 -8.00 3.95 13.50
CA GLY A 120 -7.78 4.51 14.83
C GLY A 120 -8.21 5.98 14.86
N ASP A 121 -7.31 6.85 15.26
CA ASP A 121 -7.49 8.31 15.30
C ASP A 121 -6.88 9.03 14.10
N GLN A 122 -6.42 8.26 13.09
CA GLN A 122 -5.76 8.80 11.90
C GLN A 122 -6.66 8.70 10.67
N THR A 123 -6.59 9.72 9.82
CA THR A 123 -7.32 9.79 8.55
C THR A 123 -6.37 9.59 7.39
N TYR A 124 -6.69 8.64 6.51
CA TYR A 124 -6.01 8.35 5.25
C TYR A 124 -6.93 8.68 4.09
N TYR A 125 -6.37 9.13 2.97
CA TYR A 125 -7.11 9.23 1.71
C TYR A 125 -6.72 8.06 0.80
N LEU A 126 -7.71 7.29 0.37
CA LEU A 126 -7.54 6.22 -0.61
C LEU A 126 -7.92 6.76 -1.99
N LEU A 127 -6.98 6.69 -2.91
CA LEU A 127 -7.05 7.34 -4.22
C LEU A 127 -6.80 6.32 -5.33
N GLU A 128 -7.63 6.31 -6.36
CA GLU A 128 -7.52 5.40 -7.49
C GLU A 128 -7.38 6.18 -8.80
N TYR A 129 -6.44 5.77 -9.64
CA TYR A 129 -6.12 6.46 -10.89
C TYR A 129 -6.05 5.51 -12.08
N LEU A 130 -6.54 5.99 -13.22
CA LEU A 130 -6.15 5.50 -14.53
C LEU A 130 -5.03 6.40 -15.06
N VAL A 131 -3.89 5.80 -15.42
CA VAL A 131 -2.73 6.53 -15.90
C VAL A 131 -2.47 6.16 -17.35
N LYS A 132 -2.49 7.16 -18.22
CA LYS A 132 -2.16 7.00 -19.63
C LYS A 132 -0.70 7.34 -19.87
N LEU A 133 0.02 6.43 -20.51
CA LEU A 133 1.40 6.57 -20.91
C LEU A 133 1.48 6.82 -22.41
N PRO A 134 2.67 7.25 -22.92
CA PRO A 134 2.91 7.28 -24.37
C PRO A 134 2.64 5.91 -25.02
N GLU A 135 2.36 5.91 -26.32
CA GLU A 135 2.13 4.70 -27.13
C GLU A 135 0.86 3.90 -26.72
N ASN A 136 -0.18 4.60 -26.26
CA ASN A 136 -1.47 4.02 -25.87
C ASN A 136 -1.38 2.94 -24.78
N GLN A 137 -0.35 2.97 -23.96
CA GLN A 137 -0.26 2.13 -22.78
C GLN A 137 -1.02 2.77 -21.61
N GLU A 138 -1.65 1.92 -20.82
CA GLU A 138 -2.40 2.37 -19.64
C GLU A 138 -1.99 1.59 -18.40
N ARG A 139 -1.92 2.31 -17.28
CA ARG A 139 -1.65 1.75 -15.96
C ARG A 139 -2.77 2.07 -15.00
N HIS A 140 -2.88 1.27 -13.96
CA HIS A 140 -3.82 1.47 -12.87
C HIS A 140 -3.05 1.61 -11.56
N ASN A 141 -3.35 2.69 -10.84
CA ASN A 141 -2.70 2.98 -9.57
C ASN A 141 -3.73 3.08 -8.45
N ILE A 142 -3.38 2.56 -7.29
CA ILE A 142 -4.12 2.79 -6.06
C ILE A 142 -3.15 3.30 -5.00
N ALA A 143 -3.49 4.42 -4.38
CA ALA A 143 -2.64 5.11 -3.43
C ALA A 143 -3.34 5.31 -2.09
N SER A 144 -2.55 5.36 -1.03
CA SER A 144 -2.98 5.75 0.31
C SER A 144 -2.09 6.87 0.80
N ALA A 145 -2.68 7.97 1.25
CA ALA A 145 -1.96 9.15 1.70
C ALA A 145 -2.35 9.52 3.12
N ILE A 146 -1.38 10.04 3.88
CA ILE A 146 -1.59 10.62 5.20
C ILE A 146 -0.60 11.75 5.44
N VAL A 147 -1.04 12.79 6.14
CA VAL A 147 -0.15 13.81 6.70
C VAL A 147 0.07 13.49 8.17
N TYR A 148 1.32 13.36 8.55
CA TYR A 148 1.72 13.05 9.91
C TYR A 148 3.02 13.78 10.25
N ARG A 149 3.02 14.53 11.36
CA ARG A 149 4.17 15.31 11.85
C ARG A 149 4.85 16.16 10.78
N GLY A 150 4.06 16.89 9.98
CA GLY A 150 4.55 17.80 8.95
C GLY A 150 5.09 17.13 7.71
N LYS A 151 4.78 15.86 7.49
CA LYS A 151 5.16 15.09 6.30
C LYS A 151 3.94 14.47 5.64
N LEU A 152 3.94 14.48 4.32
CA LEU A 152 2.96 13.76 3.49
C LEU A 152 3.59 12.43 3.10
N TYR A 153 3.01 11.34 3.59
CA TYR A 153 3.36 9.97 3.21
C TYR A 153 2.39 9.50 2.15
N THR A 154 2.91 9.00 1.05
CA THR A 154 2.11 8.45 -0.04
C THR A 154 2.59 7.05 -0.38
N PHE A 155 1.76 6.05 -0.07
CA PHE A 155 1.91 4.69 -0.59
C PHE A 155 1.23 4.62 -1.95
N ASN A 156 1.87 4.01 -2.93
CA ASN A 156 1.31 3.82 -4.26
C ASN A 156 1.57 2.40 -4.75
N ALA A 157 0.52 1.73 -5.22
CA ALA A 157 0.59 0.43 -5.87
C ALA A 157 0.17 0.59 -7.33
N SER A 158 0.91 -0.03 -8.25
CA SER A 158 0.73 0.17 -9.69
C SER A 158 0.87 -1.14 -10.46
N THR A 159 -0.02 -1.33 -11.43
CA THR A 159 0.04 -2.42 -12.41
C THR A 159 -0.45 -1.90 -13.76
N SER A 160 -0.33 -2.70 -14.82
CA SER A 160 -0.96 -2.37 -16.11
C SER A 160 -2.49 -2.41 -16.00
N GLU A 161 -3.19 -1.59 -16.77
CA GLU A 161 -4.66 -1.63 -16.81
C GLU A 161 -5.17 -3.02 -17.21
N ALA A 162 -4.50 -3.69 -18.14
CA ALA A 162 -4.86 -5.05 -18.57
C ALA A 162 -4.82 -6.08 -17.44
N ARG A 163 -3.98 -5.84 -16.41
CA ARG A 163 -3.85 -6.74 -15.26
C ARG A 163 -4.62 -6.29 -14.03
N TRP A 164 -5.21 -5.10 -14.07
CA TRP A 164 -5.92 -4.55 -12.91
C TRP A 164 -7.00 -5.48 -12.39
N GLY A 165 -7.82 -6.07 -13.26
CA GLY A 165 -8.86 -7.01 -12.85
C GLY A 165 -8.34 -8.18 -12.03
N LYS A 166 -7.14 -8.68 -12.34
CA LYS A 166 -6.46 -9.76 -11.61
C LYS A 166 -5.81 -9.28 -10.31
N MET A 167 -5.25 -8.07 -10.32
CA MET A 167 -4.44 -7.54 -9.21
C MET A 167 -5.22 -6.66 -8.23
N LYS A 168 -6.44 -6.28 -8.59
CA LYS A 168 -7.24 -5.30 -7.84
C LYS A 168 -7.35 -5.60 -6.35
N ASP A 169 -7.78 -6.81 -5.99
CA ASP A 169 -8.01 -7.16 -4.58
C ASP A 169 -6.71 -7.13 -3.79
N LEU A 170 -5.64 -7.66 -4.37
CA LEU A 170 -4.33 -7.72 -3.74
C LEU A 170 -3.73 -6.32 -3.52
N LEU A 171 -3.74 -5.48 -4.56
CA LEU A 171 -3.17 -4.12 -4.49
C LEU A 171 -4.04 -3.18 -3.65
N THR A 172 -5.36 -3.34 -3.68
CA THR A 172 -6.26 -2.57 -2.81
C THR A 172 -6.04 -2.93 -1.34
N THR A 173 -5.87 -4.21 -1.03
CA THR A 173 -5.54 -4.66 0.33
C THR A 173 -4.19 -4.10 0.77
N ALA A 174 -3.18 -4.11 -0.10
CA ALA A 174 -1.88 -3.51 0.17
C ALA A 174 -2.01 -2.01 0.50
N ALA A 175 -2.73 -1.24 -0.32
CA ALA A 175 -2.95 0.19 -0.10
C ALA A 175 -3.70 0.47 1.21
N LYS A 176 -4.72 -0.32 1.54
CA LYS A 176 -5.46 -0.21 2.80
C LYS A 176 -4.64 -0.64 4.02
N SER A 177 -3.61 -1.43 3.85
CA SER A 177 -2.73 -1.87 4.93
C SER A 177 -1.71 -0.81 5.33
N PHE A 178 -1.46 0.19 4.48
CA PHE A 178 -0.51 1.25 4.78
C PHE A 178 -0.94 2.02 6.01
N SER A 179 -0.04 2.10 6.99
CA SER A 179 -0.30 2.78 8.25
C SER A 179 0.96 3.39 8.84
N ILE A 180 0.79 4.52 9.53
CA ILE A 180 1.83 5.16 10.32
C ILE A 180 1.82 4.56 11.72
N ASP A 181 3.00 4.30 12.26
CA ASP A 181 3.18 3.91 13.65
C ASP A 181 3.01 5.16 14.53
N GLY A 182 1.91 5.24 15.26
CA GLY A 182 1.59 6.34 16.18
C GLY A 182 2.06 6.08 17.59
#